data_b6b2fb06ae4a47289686b64d37d43327
#
_entry.id   b6b2fb06ae4a47289686b64d37d43327
#
_cell.length_a   1.000
_cell.length_b   1.000
_cell.length_c   1.000
_cell.angle_alpha   90.00
_cell.angle_beta   90.00
_cell.angle_gamma   90.00
#
_symmetry.space_group_name_H-M   'P 1'
#
loop_
_entity.id
_entity.type
_entity.pdbx_description
1 polymer ?
#
loop_
_entity_poly.entity_id
_entity_poly.type
_entity_poly.pdbx_seq_one_letter_code
_entity_poly.pdbx_strand_id
1 'polypeptide(L)'
;KYLYDLGIINKVVYVFSPCQEKALGYRPGSTEEKIADYILPLTDALIEIGEMPEKALDPEHGWVQAVPDTFLRGSNMKNAGIIIDESQNYTKLTLKKTMTRIHDTCHAAVIGSTNQIDLPNPDTSGFEAMMYLFSQFQDEIDVGFCELTVDFRGKISQIADKLPIR
;
A
#
# COMPACT_ATOMS: atom_id res chain seq x y z
N LYS A 1 9.64 -0.09 10.57
CA LYS A 1 10.96 0.22 11.18
C LYS A 1 11.25 -0.69 12.36
N TYR A 2 10.40 -0.75 13.39
CA TYR A 2 10.65 -1.55 14.60
C TYR A 2 11.02 -3.02 14.31
N LEU A 3 10.26 -3.72 13.45
CA LEU A 3 10.55 -5.10 13.09
C LEU A 3 11.90 -5.25 12.35
N TYR A 4 12.26 -4.27 11.54
CA TYR A 4 13.54 -4.22 10.84
C TYR A 4 14.70 -4.05 11.83
N ASP A 5 14.58 -3.12 12.79
CA ASP A 5 15.61 -2.88 13.80
C ASP A 5 15.82 -4.09 14.73
N LEU A 6 14.78 -4.89 14.97
CA LEU A 6 14.87 -6.15 15.69
C LEU A 6 15.42 -7.32 14.84
N GLY A 7 15.66 -7.11 13.55
CA GLY A 7 16.11 -8.17 12.63
C GLY A 7 15.07 -9.24 12.32
N ILE A 8 13.77 -8.97 12.63
CA ILE A 8 12.66 -9.88 12.31
C ILE A 8 12.37 -9.88 10.82
N ILE A 9 12.51 -8.72 10.19
CA ILE A 9 12.43 -8.56 8.74
C ILE A 9 13.74 -7.96 8.21
N ASN A 10 14.08 -8.27 6.97
CA ASN A 10 15.31 -7.80 6.34
C ASN A 10 15.12 -6.50 5.55
N LYS A 11 13.88 -6.19 5.19
CA LYS A 11 13.50 -4.99 4.44
C LYS A 11 12.00 -4.72 4.55
N VAL A 12 11.59 -3.53 4.16
CA VAL A 12 10.19 -3.18 3.92
C VAL A 12 9.96 -3.05 2.42
N VAL A 13 8.88 -3.63 1.91
CA VAL A 13 8.42 -3.49 0.53
C VAL A 13 7.09 -2.74 0.55
N TYR A 14 7.12 -1.52 0.04
CA TYR A 14 5.94 -0.69 -0.16
C TYR A 14 5.39 -0.93 -1.56
N VAL A 15 4.20 -1.51 -1.64
CA VAL A 15 3.53 -1.84 -2.89
C VAL A 15 2.46 -0.81 -3.16
N PHE A 16 2.53 -0.18 -4.32
CA PHE A 16 1.55 0.80 -4.77
C PHE A 16 0.99 0.43 -6.14
N SER A 17 -0.24 0.85 -6.42
CA SER A 17 -0.85 0.70 -7.74
C SER A 17 -0.72 2.02 -8.49
N PRO A 18 0.01 2.06 -9.62
CA PRO A 18 0.01 3.23 -10.48
C PRO A 18 -1.36 3.34 -11.14
N CYS A 19 -2.34 3.91 -10.45
CA CYS A 19 -3.61 4.28 -11.03
C CYS A 19 -3.37 5.22 -12.21
N GLN A 20 -3.82 4.86 -13.39
CA GLN A 20 -3.86 5.78 -14.51
C GLN A 20 -4.93 6.84 -14.20
N GLU A 21 -4.53 7.98 -13.71
CA GLU A 21 -5.36 9.17 -13.73
C GLU A 21 -5.67 9.50 -15.21
N LYS A 22 -6.81 9.00 -15.67
CA LYS A 22 -7.29 9.23 -17.04
C LYS A 22 -7.42 10.71 -17.41
N ALA A 23 -7.41 11.61 -16.44
CA ALA A 23 -7.63 13.05 -16.61
C ALA A 23 -6.37 13.84 -17.01
N LEU A 24 -5.16 13.35 -16.74
CA LEU A 24 -3.93 14.12 -16.94
C LEU A 24 -3.20 13.87 -18.28
N GLY A 25 -3.70 12.96 -19.11
CA GLY A 25 -3.07 12.64 -20.39
C GLY A 25 -1.68 11.98 -20.22
N TYR A 26 -1.01 11.78 -21.34
CA TYR A 26 0.37 11.26 -21.35
C TYR A 26 1.32 12.36 -20.82
N ARG A 27 1.76 12.23 -19.56
CA ARG A 27 2.86 13.06 -19.03
C ARG A 27 4.17 12.56 -19.66
N PRO A 28 4.91 13.40 -20.41
CA PRO A 28 6.28 13.09 -20.78
C PRO A 28 7.13 13.13 -19.50
N GLY A 29 7.91 12.10 -19.29
CA GLY A 29 8.80 11.97 -18.11
C GLY A 29 9.36 10.56 -18.03
N SER A 30 10.48 10.40 -17.34
CA SER A 30 11.07 9.09 -17.07
C SER A 30 10.14 8.25 -16.18
N THR A 31 10.31 6.93 -16.19
CA THR A 31 9.58 6.04 -15.30
C THR A 31 9.82 6.41 -13.82
N GLU A 32 11.01 6.89 -13.52
CA GLU A 32 11.42 7.31 -12.17
C GLU A 32 10.67 8.56 -11.70
N GLU A 33 10.50 9.57 -12.56
CA GLU A 33 9.71 10.77 -12.25
C GLU A 33 8.22 10.44 -12.00
N LYS A 34 7.69 9.47 -12.74
CA LYS A 34 6.30 9.02 -12.55
C LYS A 34 6.12 8.24 -11.24
N ILE A 35 7.10 7.46 -10.85
CA ILE A 35 7.08 6.72 -9.58
C ILE A 35 7.18 7.68 -8.41
N ALA A 36 7.93 8.78 -8.52
CA ALA A 36 8.14 9.74 -7.44
C ALA A 36 6.82 10.26 -6.84
N ASP A 37 5.82 10.56 -7.66
CA ASP A 37 4.52 11.06 -7.19
C ASP A 37 3.77 9.99 -6.33
N TYR A 38 3.91 8.71 -6.67
CA TYR A 38 3.24 7.62 -5.96
C TYR A 38 3.92 7.24 -4.64
N ILE A 39 5.18 7.61 -4.46
CA ILE A 39 5.92 7.31 -3.23
C ILE A 39 5.96 8.49 -2.25
N LEU A 40 5.32 9.63 -2.55
CA LEU A 40 5.24 10.76 -1.63
C LEU A 40 4.70 10.37 -0.24
N PRO A 41 3.60 9.61 -0.10
CA PRO A 41 3.11 9.20 1.21
C PRO A 41 4.14 8.37 2.00
N LEU A 42 4.89 7.50 1.31
CA LEU A 42 5.98 6.75 1.91
C LEU A 42 7.13 7.66 2.36
N THR A 43 7.47 8.65 1.54
CA THR A 43 8.52 9.62 1.86
C THR A 43 8.17 10.43 3.11
N ASP A 44 6.93 10.92 3.19
CA ASP A 44 6.43 11.65 4.35
C ASP A 44 6.44 10.77 5.61
N ALA A 45 5.98 9.53 5.51
CA ALA A 45 6.01 8.58 6.62
C ALA A 45 7.45 8.27 7.10
N LEU A 46 8.42 8.19 6.19
CA LEU A 46 9.83 8.01 6.55
C LEU A 46 10.37 9.22 7.33
N ILE A 47 10.04 10.43 6.89
CA ILE A 47 10.43 11.67 7.58
C ILE A 47 9.80 11.72 8.98
N GLU A 48 8.52 11.37 9.11
CA GLU A 48 7.82 11.37 10.41
C GLU A 48 8.45 10.41 11.43
N ILE A 49 8.98 9.27 10.99
CA ILE A 49 9.71 8.34 11.87
C ILE A 49 11.20 8.68 12.04
N GLY A 50 11.65 9.85 11.55
CA GLY A 50 13.01 10.35 11.70
C GLY A 50 14.03 9.73 10.75
N GLU A 51 13.59 9.10 9.67
CA GLU A 51 14.46 8.52 8.64
C GLU A 51 14.73 9.53 7.52
N MET A 52 15.87 9.35 6.85
CA MET A 52 16.18 10.08 5.61
C MET A 52 15.70 9.27 4.42
N PRO A 53 14.69 9.75 3.65
CA PRO A 53 14.13 8.98 2.53
C PRO A 53 15.18 8.51 1.51
N GLU A 54 16.16 9.38 1.19
CA GLU A 54 17.20 9.06 0.23
C GLU A 54 18.09 7.90 0.69
N LYS A 55 18.28 7.73 2.00
CA LYS A 55 19.03 6.61 2.56
C LYS A 55 18.18 5.37 2.70
N ALA A 56 16.94 5.53 3.16
CA ALA A 56 16.02 4.41 3.35
C ALA A 56 15.66 3.73 2.04
N LEU A 57 15.52 4.51 0.95
CA LEU A 57 15.16 4.06 -0.40
C LEU A 57 16.37 3.82 -1.31
N ASP A 58 17.61 3.94 -0.80
CA ASP A 58 18.81 3.69 -1.61
C ASP A 58 18.77 2.29 -2.24
N PRO A 59 18.99 2.15 -3.56
CA PRO A 59 18.85 0.86 -4.23
C PRO A 59 19.84 -0.22 -3.75
N GLU A 60 21.02 0.18 -3.26
CA GLU A 60 22.08 -0.75 -2.84
C GLU A 60 22.09 -1.00 -1.33
N HIS A 61 21.81 0.02 -0.53
CA HIS A 61 21.98 -0.02 0.91
C HIS A 61 20.71 0.28 1.70
N GLY A 62 19.63 0.71 1.03
CA GLY A 62 18.37 1.04 1.66
C GLY A 62 17.63 -0.18 2.19
N TRP A 63 16.84 0.04 3.22
CA TRP A 63 16.01 -0.99 3.85
C TRP A 63 14.54 -0.93 3.40
N VAL A 64 14.17 0.07 2.60
CA VAL A 64 12.83 0.24 2.02
C VAL A 64 12.90 0.14 0.51
N GLN A 65 11.97 -0.60 -0.06
CA GLN A 65 11.84 -0.76 -1.50
C GLN A 65 10.42 -0.42 -1.93
N ALA A 66 10.24 0.61 -2.76
CA ALA A 66 8.95 0.93 -3.37
C ALA A 66 8.80 0.17 -4.70
N VAL A 67 7.71 -0.57 -4.86
CA VAL A 67 7.50 -1.45 -6.01
C VAL A 67 6.08 -1.29 -6.55
N PRO A 68 5.91 -0.94 -7.82
CA PRO A 68 4.60 -1.02 -8.46
C PRO A 68 4.06 -2.47 -8.46
N ASP A 69 2.77 -2.63 -8.23
CA ASP A 69 2.09 -3.95 -8.24
C ASP A 69 2.33 -4.74 -9.53
N THR A 70 2.45 -4.05 -10.65
CA THR A 70 2.73 -4.62 -11.98
C THR A 70 4.10 -5.30 -12.07
N PHE A 71 5.07 -4.89 -11.24
CA PHE A 71 6.44 -5.43 -11.25
C PHE A 71 6.63 -6.62 -10.30
N LEU A 72 5.62 -6.97 -9.51
CA LEU A 72 5.68 -8.11 -8.61
C LEU A 72 5.57 -9.47 -9.33
N ARG A 73 5.34 -9.49 -10.65
CA ARG A 73 5.25 -10.73 -11.41
C ARG A 73 6.58 -11.49 -11.37
N GLY A 74 6.51 -12.75 -10.92
CA GLY A 74 7.69 -13.63 -10.80
C GLY A 74 8.54 -13.40 -9.54
N SER A 75 8.23 -12.40 -8.71
CA SER A 75 8.88 -12.21 -7.40
C SER A 75 8.23 -13.10 -6.35
N ASN A 76 9.02 -13.50 -5.35
CA ASN A 76 8.55 -14.13 -4.13
C ASN A 76 9.16 -13.36 -2.96
N MET A 77 8.32 -12.62 -2.24
CA MET A 77 8.77 -11.79 -1.11
C MET A 77 8.95 -12.66 0.12
N LYS A 78 10.14 -12.61 0.71
CA LYS A 78 10.50 -13.38 1.91
C LYS A 78 11.17 -12.49 2.94
N ASN A 79 10.95 -12.79 4.21
CA ASN A 79 11.57 -12.12 5.36
C ASN A 79 11.44 -10.59 5.29
N ALA A 80 10.28 -10.10 4.86
CA ALA A 80 10.03 -8.70 4.60
C ALA A 80 8.76 -8.21 5.29
N GLY A 81 8.73 -6.92 5.63
CA GLY A 81 7.49 -6.21 5.92
C GLY A 81 6.87 -5.73 4.62
N ILE A 82 5.65 -6.11 4.33
CA ILE A 82 4.95 -5.72 3.11
C ILE A 82 3.87 -4.70 3.47
N ILE A 83 3.85 -3.58 2.79
CA ILE A 83 2.80 -2.58 2.93
C ILE A 83 2.12 -2.47 1.57
N ILE A 84 0.83 -2.80 1.50
CA ILE A 84 0.00 -2.59 0.31
C ILE A 84 -0.92 -1.41 0.64
N ASP A 85 -0.61 -0.28 0.03
CA ASP A 85 -1.32 0.98 0.29
C ASP A 85 -2.40 1.22 -0.75
N GLU A 86 -3.41 2.06 -0.39
CA GLU A 86 -4.56 2.40 -1.24
C GLU A 86 -5.23 1.14 -1.84
N SER A 87 -5.32 0.08 -1.04
CA SER A 87 -5.70 -1.25 -1.54
C SER A 87 -7.14 -1.33 -2.04
N GLN A 88 -8.02 -0.38 -1.70
CA GLN A 88 -9.34 -0.27 -2.30
C GLN A 88 -9.29 0.03 -3.82
N ASN A 89 -8.16 0.56 -4.30
CA ASN A 89 -7.93 0.85 -5.72
C ASN A 89 -7.32 -0.33 -6.49
N TYR A 90 -7.23 -1.50 -5.86
CA TYR A 90 -6.86 -2.76 -6.51
C TYR A 90 -8.11 -3.55 -6.89
N THR A 91 -8.17 -4.02 -8.13
CA THR A 91 -9.20 -5.00 -8.49
C THR A 91 -8.97 -6.32 -7.74
N LYS A 92 -10.02 -7.15 -7.61
CA LYS A 92 -9.93 -8.51 -7.02
C LYS A 92 -8.78 -9.32 -7.63
N LEU A 93 -8.59 -9.23 -8.95
CA LEU A 93 -7.53 -9.95 -9.65
C LEU A 93 -6.14 -9.41 -9.32
N THR A 94 -5.99 -8.09 -9.28
CA THR A 94 -4.70 -7.44 -8.98
C THR A 94 -4.30 -7.71 -7.53
N LEU A 95 -5.22 -7.54 -6.58
CA LEU A 95 -4.96 -7.79 -5.17
C LEU A 95 -4.59 -9.26 -4.93
N LYS A 96 -5.33 -10.21 -5.55
CA LYS A 96 -4.98 -11.64 -5.51
C LYS A 96 -3.57 -11.90 -6.03
N LYS A 97 -3.19 -11.31 -7.18
CA LYS A 97 -1.84 -11.47 -7.75
C LYS A 97 -0.76 -10.94 -6.82
N THR A 98 -0.99 -9.82 -6.15
CA THR A 98 -0.06 -9.22 -5.18
C THR A 98 0.06 -10.11 -3.94
N MET A 99 -1.05 -10.48 -3.33
CA MET A 99 -1.08 -11.30 -2.10
C MET A 99 -0.42 -12.67 -2.28
N THR A 100 -0.59 -13.31 -3.44
CA THR A 100 0.04 -14.62 -3.71
C THR A 100 1.57 -14.56 -3.90
N ARG A 101 2.19 -13.40 -3.80
CA ARG A 101 3.67 -13.22 -3.79
C ARG A 101 4.27 -13.13 -2.41
N ILE A 102 3.44 -13.06 -1.38
CA ILE A 102 3.83 -12.94 0.01
C ILE A 102 4.06 -14.33 0.57
N HIS A 103 5.27 -14.59 1.05
CA HIS A 103 5.64 -15.83 1.70
C HIS A 103 5.28 -15.77 3.20
N ASP A 104 5.10 -16.93 3.85
CA ASP A 104 4.74 -17.05 5.28
C ASP A 104 5.76 -16.42 6.24
N THR A 105 6.98 -16.15 5.77
CA THR A 105 8.01 -15.43 6.55
C THR A 105 7.86 -13.91 6.51
N CYS A 106 6.84 -13.37 5.85
CA CYS A 106 6.58 -11.95 5.76
C CYS A 106 5.53 -11.50 6.77
N HIS A 107 5.61 -10.23 7.15
CA HIS A 107 4.55 -9.51 7.85
C HIS A 107 3.90 -8.54 6.87
N ALA A 108 2.60 -8.64 6.65
CA ALA A 108 1.90 -7.81 5.68
C ALA A 108 0.87 -6.88 6.36
N ALA A 109 0.86 -5.63 5.93
CA ALA A 109 -0.19 -4.66 6.23
C ALA A 109 -0.88 -4.26 4.92
N VAL A 110 -2.19 -4.45 4.85
CA VAL A 110 -3.02 -4.03 3.72
C VAL A 110 -3.88 -2.88 4.20
N ILE A 111 -3.67 -1.71 3.61
CA ILE A 111 -4.26 -0.44 4.04
C ILE A 111 -5.21 0.05 2.96
N GLY A 112 -6.38 0.53 3.34
CA GLY A 112 -7.35 1.05 2.40
C GLY A 112 -8.57 1.67 3.07
N SER A 113 -9.36 2.40 2.27
CA SER A 113 -10.63 3.01 2.67
C SER A 113 -11.73 2.60 1.71
N THR A 114 -12.79 2.00 2.21
CA THR A 114 -13.96 1.60 1.39
C THR A 114 -14.72 2.78 0.82
N ASN A 115 -14.50 3.99 1.37
CA ASN A 115 -15.16 5.22 0.95
C ASN A 115 -14.39 6.01 -0.13
N GLN A 116 -13.17 5.57 -0.49
CA GLN A 116 -12.26 6.30 -1.39
C GLN A 116 -11.82 5.42 -2.57
N ILE A 117 -12.79 4.85 -3.28
CA ILE A 117 -12.52 3.96 -4.42
C ILE A 117 -12.48 4.77 -5.71
N ASP A 118 -11.29 4.91 -6.30
CA ASP A 118 -11.03 5.63 -7.55
C ASP A 118 -11.07 4.75 -8.81
N LEU A 119 -11.44 3.47 -8.65
CA LEU A 119 -11.58 2.56 -9.79
C LEU A 119 -12.72 3.02 -10.72
N PRO A 120 -12.57 2.88 -12.04
CA PRO A 120 -13.63 3.20 -13.00
C PRO A 120 -14.96 2.48 -12.74
N ASN A 121 -14.91 1.29 -12.17
CA ASN A 121 -16.05 0.56 -11.62
C ASN A 121 -15.72 0.18 -10.18
N PRO A 122 -16.27 0.88 -9.18
CA PRO A 122 -16.01 0.63 -7.76
C PRO A 122 -16.31 -0.82 -7.31
N ASP A 123 -17.29 -1.49 -7.92
CA ASP A 123 -17.67 -2.88 -7.58
C ASP A 123 -16.56 -3.89 -7.90
N THR A 124 -15.56 -3.48 -8.68
CA THR A 124 -14.39 -4.33 -8.99
C THR A 124 -13.31 -4.30 -7.92
N SER A 125 -13.42 -3.40 -6.92
CA SER A 125 -12.49 -3.36 -5.79
C SER A 125 -12.38 -4.74 -5.11
N GLY A 126 -11.15 -5.10 -4.78
CA GLY A 126 -10.84 -6.34 -4.10
C GLY A 126 -10.75 -6.22 -2.58
N PHE A 127 -10.74 -5.00 -2.04
CA PHE A 127 -10.38 -4.76 -0.64
C PHE A 127 -11.37 -5.40 0.35
N GLU A 128 -12.67 -5.10 0.22
CA GLU A 128 -13.70 -5.70 1.09
C GLU A 128 -13.78 -7.22 0.94
N ALA A 129 -13.70 -7.71 -0.31
CA ALA A 129 -13.74 -9.14 -0.58
C ALA A 129 -12.53 -9.86 0.04
N MET A 130 -11.36 -9.23 0.05
CA MET A 130 -10.16 -9.75 0.72
C MET A 130 -10.35 -9.75 2.24
N MET A 131 -10.79 -8.64 2.85
CA MET A 131 -11.07 -8.58 4.29
C MET A 131 -12.05 -9.67 4.72
N TYR A 132 -13.15 -9.83 3.98
CA TYR A 132 -14.12 -10.89 4.24
C TYR A 132 -13.49 -12.29 4.14
N LEU A 133 -12.70 -12.56 3.09
CA LEU A 133 -12.02 -13.84 2.92
C LEU A 133 -11.09 -14.14 4.10
N PHE A 134 -10.21 -13.22 4.44
CA PHE A 134 -9.23 -13.42 5.52
C PHE A 134 -9.90 -13.56 6.90
N SER A 135 -11.05 -12.93 7.12
CA SER A 135 -11.80 -13.10 8.35
C SER A 135 -12.29 -14.55 8.58
N GLN A 136 -12.39 -15.36 7.52
CA GLN A 136 -12.79 -16.76 7.63
C GLN A 136 -11.64 -17.70 8.01
N PHE A 137 -10.38 -17.22 7.96
CA PHE A 137 -9.17 -18.01 8.18
C PHE A 137 -8.35 -17.53 9.37
N GLN A 138 -8.95 -16.80 10.31
CA GLN A 138 -8.26 -16.28 11.50
C GLN A 138 -7.67 -17.36 12.39
N ASP A 139 -8.27 -18.56 12.39
CA ASP A 139 -7.79 -19.69 13.16
C ASP A 139 -6.60 -20.42 12.50
N GLU A 140 -6.35 -20.14 11.21
CA GLU A 140 -5.30 -20.82 10.42
C GLU A 140 -4.05 -19.95 10.26
N ILE A 141 -4.22 -18.63 10.27
CA ILE A 141 -3.13 -17.64 10.12
C ILE A 141 -3.33 -16.48 11.09
N ASP A 142 -2.24 -15.84 11.50
CA ASP A 142 -2.26 -14.67 12.34
C ASP A 142 -2.76 -13.44 11.54
N VAL A 143 -4.07 -13.18 11.61
CA VAL A 143 -4.71 -12.04 10.96
C VAL A 143 -5.36 -11.14 11.98
N GLY A 144 -5.03 -9.85 11.94
CA GLY A 144 -5.68 -8.80 12.71
C GLY A 144 -6.38 -7.80 11.81
N PHE A 145 -7.52 -7.29 12.26
CA PHE A 145 -8.26 -6.20 11.61
C PHE A 145 -8.25 -4.98 12.53
N CYS A 146 -7.96 -3.82 11.95
CA CYS A 146 -7.98 -2.55 12.67
C CYS A 146 -8.76 -1.52 11.85
N GLU A 147 -9.76 -0.92 12.45
CA GLU A 147 -10.50 0.20 11.88
C GLU A 147 -10.08 1.49 12.57
N LEU A 148 -9.62 2.48 11.80
CA LEU A 148 -9.28 3.80 12.30
C LEU A 148 -10.55 4.66 12.29
N THR A 149 -11.08 4.95 13.48
CA THR A 149 -12.35 5.68 13.67
C THR A 149 -12.18 7.14 14.06
N VAL A 150 -10.96 7.55 14.42
CA VAL A 150 -10.67 8.93 14.85
C VAL A 150 -9.92 9.66 13.73
N ASP A 151 -10.51 10.76 13.27
CA ASP A 151 -9.91 11.63 12.28
C ASP A 151 -9.16 12.78 12.97
N PHE A 152 -7.85 12.81 12.82
CA PHE A 152 -6.96 13.86 13.32
C PHE A 152 -6.66 14.95 12.29
N ARG A 153 -7.25 14.87 11.09
CA ARG A 153 -7.09 15.91 10.05
C ARG A 153 -7.71 17.24 10.49
N GLY A 154 -7.31 18.29 9.82
CA GLY A 154 -7.86 19.64 10.07
C GLY A 154 -9.37 19.73 9.80
N LYS A 155 -10.04 20.71 10.42
CA LYS A 155 -11.50 20.91 10.33
C LYS A 155 -12.04 20.99 8.90
N ILE A 156 -11.28 21.58 7.97
CA ILE A 156 -11.67 21.68 6.55
C ILE A 156 -11.79 20.28 5.94
N SER A 157 -10.80 19.42 6.17
CA SER A 157 -10.79 18.03 5.67
C SER A 157 -11.94 17.22 6.25
N GLN A 158 -12.17 17.34 7.57
CA GLN A 158 -13.29 16.67 8.26
C GLN A 158 -14.66 17.11 7.75
N ILE A 159 -14.81 18.37 7.31
CA ILE A 159 -16.04 18.87 6.71
C ILE A 159 -16.16 18.38 5.27
N ALA A 160 -15.08 18.45 4.50
CA ALA A 160 -15.06 17.98 3.12
C ALA A 160 -15.37 16.49 2.98
N ASP A 161 -14.95 15.67 3.93
CA ASP A 161 -15.24 14.23 3.97
C ASP A 161 -16.75 13.90 4.10
N LYS A 162 -17.55 14.88 4.51
CA LYS A 162 -19.03 14.75 4.60
C LYS A 162 -19.76 15.07 3.30
N LEU A 163 -19.04 15.45 2.24
CA LEU A 163 -19.64 15.66 0.94
C LEU A 163 -20.24 14.33 0.43
N PRO A 164 -21.53 14.30 0.10
CA PRO A 164 -22.13 13.07 -0.43
C PRO A 164 -21.51 12.77 -1.81
N ILE A 165 -20.91 11.62 -1.95
CA ILE A 165 -20.36 11.14 -3.22
C ILE A 165 -21.45 10.47 -4.09
N ARG A 166 -22.71 10.60 -3.69
CA ARG A 166 -24.02 10.37 -4.33
C ARG A 166 -25.07 9.94 -3.35
#